data_ecf59fbdd873feae2632317815f79237
#
_entry.id   ecf59fbdd873feae2632317815f79237
#
_cell.length_a   1.000
_cell.length_b   1.000
_cell.length_c   1.000
_cell.angle_alpha   90.00
_cell.angle_beta   90.00
_cell.angle_gamma   90.00
#
_symmetry.space_group_name_H-M   'P 1'
#
loop_
_entity.id
_entity.type
_entity.pdbx_description
1 polymer ?
#
loop_
_entity_poly.entity_id
_entity_poly.type
_entity_poly.pdbx_seq_one_letter_code
_entity_poly.pdbx_strand_id
1 'polypeptide(L)'
;MGLWKKIGRGARRMRDLLGPGGGSSLITIEGIESASALVRAIDAAMPRGATLWIDYPGDDAVELFLGERTRRSPDTSSRSYRLTIRGDNLPMLARLVEEAPPSALGIHLGVDHDRRRLLAAFDLDSGPAEVNVSPRLPAESLRIFREIATRS
;
A
#
# COMPACT_ATOMS: atom_id res chain seq x y z
N MET A 1 -3.35 -10.70 -20.73
CA MET A 1 -2.06 -11.21 -20.23
C MET A 1 -0.97 -10.15 -20.11
N GLY A 2 -1.20 -8.93 -20.61
CA GLY A 2 -0.26 -7.81 -20.42
C GLY A 2 -0.02 -7.42 -18.96
N LEU A 3 -0.96 -7.74 -18.08
CA LEU A 3 -0.87 -7.44 -16.66
C LEU A 3 0.33 -8.11 -15.97
N TRP A 4 0.56 -9.37 -16.27
CA TRP A 4 1.66 -10.13 -15.65
C TRP A 4 3.04 -9.62 -16.07
N LYS A 5 3.16 -9.14 -17.31
CA LYS A 5 4.40 -8.50 -17.78
C LYS A 5 4.66 -7.17 -17.07
N LYS A 6 3.61 -6.42 -16.77
CA LYS A 6 3.72 -5.18 -15.99
C LYS A 6 4.16 -5.44 -14.55
N ILE A 7 3.65 -6.50 -13.94
CA ILE A 7 4.03 -6.91 -12.58
C ILE A 7 5.53 -7.21 -12.51
N GLY A 8 6.07 -7.94 -13.48
CA GLY A 8 7.50 -8.21 -13.53
C GLY A 8 8.37 -6.95 -13.60
N ARG A 9 7.94 -5.94 -14.34
CA ARG A 9 8.63 -4.64 -14.39
C ARG A 9 8.46 -3.87 -13.09
N GLY A 10 7.29 -3.96 -12.47
CA GLY A 10 7.02 -3.36 -11.18
C GLY A 10 7.94 -3.91 -10.08
N ALA A 11 8.22 -5.20 -10.09
CA ALA A 11 9.10 -5.83 -9.11
C ALA A 11 10.51 -5.25 -9.12
N ARG A 12 11.05 -4.91 -10.29
CA ARG A 12 12.36 -4.25 -10.40
C ARG A 12 12.33 -2.85 -9.79
N ARG A 13 11.30 -2.08 -10.08
CA ARG A 13 11.12 -0.73 -9.49
C ARG A 13 10.98 -0.81 -7.97
N MET A 14 10.31 -1.83 -7.47
CA MET A 14 10.16 -2.03 -6.03
C MET A 14 11.48 -2.33 -5.34
N ARG A 15 12.38 -3.07 -5.98
CA ARG A 15 13.71 -3.30 -5.45
C ARG A 15 14.47 -2.00 -5.27
N ASP A 16 14.40 -1.11 -6.27
CA ASP A 16 15.03 0.21 -6.18
C ASP A 16 14.42 1.05 -5.07
N LEU A 17 13.09 1.01 -4.93
CA LEU A 17 12.37 1.75 -3.90
C LEU A 17 12.61 1.21 -2.48
N LEU A 18 12.84 -0.09 -2.34
CA LEU A 18 13.13 -0.71 -1.04
C LEU A 18 14.57 -0.49 -0.58
N GLY A 19 15.41 0.06 -1.45
CA GLY A 19 16.77 0.44 -1.12
C GLY A 19 17.80 -0.69 -1.21
N PRO A 20 19.10 -0.35 -1.14
CA PRO A 20 20.17 -1.29 -1.45
C PRO A 20 20.27 -2.50 -0.50
N GLY A 21 19.87 -2.36 0.75
CA GLY A 21 19.92 -3.47 1.70
C GLY A 21 18.80 -4.49 1.60
N GLY A 22 17.71 -4.14 0.89
CA GLY A 22 16.52 -5.00 0.75
C GLY A 22 16.43 -5.67 -0.61
N GLY A 23 17.35 -5.38 -1.54
CA GLY A 23 17.22 -5.75 -2.93
C GLY A 23 17.38 -7.23 -3.25
N SER A 24 17.97 -8.01 -2.35
CA SER A 24 18.31 -9.41 -2.64
C SER A 24 17.14 -10.38 -2.45
N SER A 25 16.11 -10.04 -1.69
CA SER A 25 14.99 -10.93 -1.45
C SER A 25 13.75 -10.16 -1.02
N LEU A 26 12.94 -9.76 -1.98
CA LEU A 26 11.62 -9.22 -1.69
C LEU A 26 10.67 -10.35 -1.34
N ILE A 27 9.82 -10.10 -0.36
CA ILE A 27 8.76 -11.03 -0.02
C ILE A 27 7.52 -10.61 -0.79
N THR A 28 7.12 -11.41 -1.76
CA THR A 28 5.95 -11.16 -2.57
C THR A 28 4.74 -11.86 -1.98
N ILE A 29 3.67 -11.10 -1.79
CA ILE A 29 2.41 -11.63 -1.28
C ILE A 29 1.37 -11.54 -2.38
N GLU A 30 0.90 -12.68 -2.83
CA GLU A 30 -0.13 -12.81 -3.85
C GLU A 30 -1.48 -13.13 -3.21
N GLY A 31 -2.55 -13.02 -3.98
CA GLY A 31 -3.88 -13.38 -3.52
C GLY A 31 -4.50 -12.38 -2.57
N ILE A 32 -4.16 -11.11 -2.71
CA ILE A 32 -4.81 -10.04 -1.95
C ILE A 32 -6.30 -10.07 -2.27
N GLU A 33 -7.12 -10.23 -1.25
CA GLU A 33 -8.56 -10.43 -1.39
C GLU A 33 -9.27 -9.18 -1.92
N SER A 34 -8.94 -8.03 -1.33
CA SER A 34 -9.60 -6.77 -1.68
C SER A 34 -8.75 -5.58 -1.23
N ALA A 35 -9.09 -4.40 -1.74
CA ALA A 35 -8.46 -3.16 -1.28
C ALA A 35 -8.66 -2.95 0.23
N SER A 36 -9.85 -3.25 0.73
CA SER A 36 -10.15 -3.16 2.16
C SER A 36 -9.30 -4.11 2.99
N ALA A 37 -9.14 -5.36 2.55
CA ALA A 37 -8.28 -6.33 3.22
C ALA A 37 -6.83 -5.87 3.25
N LEU A 38 -6.33 -5.29 2.16
CA LEU A 38 -4.98 -4.73 2.10
C LEU A 38 -4.79 -3.63 3.13
N VAL A 39 -5.73 -2.68 3.22
CA VAL A 39 -5.65 -1.58 4.18
C VAL A 39 -5.67 -2.10 5.61
N ARG A 40 -6.54 -3.06 5.91
CA ARG A 40 -6.61 -3.68 7.25
C ARG A 40 -5.32 -4.43 7.60
N ALA A 41 -4.73 -5.12 6.64
CA ALA A 41 -3.46 -5.82 6.85
C ALA A 41 -2.33 -4.84 7.14
N ILE A 42 -2.29 -3.73 6.43
CA ILE A 42 -1.31 -2.67 6.68
C ILE A 42 -1.48 -2.11 8.09
N ASP A 43 -2.70 -1.83 8.51
CA ASP A 43 -2.98 -1.30 9.84
C ASP A 43 -2.53 -2.26 10.95
N ALA A 44 -2.78 -3.55 10.77
CA ALA A 44 -2.47 -4.57 11.77
C ALA A 44 -0.98 -4.90 11.87
N ALA A 45 -0.27 -4.84 10.75
CA ALA A 45 1.09 -5.38 10.64
C ALA A 45 2.19 -4.32 10.66
N MET A 46 1.89 -3.09 10.25
CA MET A 46 2.91 -2.04 10.15
C MET A 46 3.10 -1.30 11.46
N PRO A 47 4.31 -0.76 11.70
CA PRO A 47 4.57 -0.01 12.93
C PRO A 47 3.67 1.22 13.07
N ARG A 48 3.23 1.51 14.29
CA ARG A 48 2.53 2.77 14.57
C ARG A 48 3.46 3.95 14.33
N GLY A 49 2.94 4.98 13.69
CA GLY A 49 3.73 6.12 13.27
C GLY A 49 4.35 5.99 11.89
N ALA A 50 4.25 4.82 11.26
CA ALA A 50 4.65 4.65 9.86
C ALA A 50 3.73 5.50 8.96
N THR A 51 4.18 5.75 7.74
CA THR A 51 3.44 6.54 6.75
C THR A 51 2.96 5.67 5.62
N LEU A 52 1.65 5.65 5.41
CA LEU A 52 1.04 5.10 4.21
C LEU A 52 0.98 6.21 3.16
N TRP A 53 1.56 5.98 1.99
CA TRP A 53 1.42 6.90 0.88
C TRP A 53 0.58 6.25 -0.23
N ILE A 54 -0.22 7.08 -0.88
CA ILE A 54 -1.12 6.67 -1.95
C ILE A 54 -1.01 7.68 -3.09
N ASP A 55 -0.71 7.19 -4.29
CA ASP A 55 -0.57 8.01 -5.48
C ASP A 55 -1.78 7.82 -6.40
N TYR A 56 -2.39 8.93 -6.78
CA TYR A 56 -3.50 9.00 -7.74
C TYR A 56 -4.72 8.16 -7.33
N PRO A 57 -5.36 8.45 -6.17
CA PRO A 57 -6.59 7.76 -5.78
C PRO A 57 -7.65 7.83 -6.87
N GLY A 58 -8.34 6.74 -7.09
CA GLY A 58 -9.34 6.60 -8.15
C GLY A 58 -10.78 6.77 -7.68
N ASP A 59 -10.99 7.34 -6.49
CA ASP A 59 -12.33 7.55 -5.93
C ASP A 59 -12.37 8.89 -5.19
N ASP A 60 -13.41 9.67 -5.45
CA ASP A 60 -13.54 11.02 -4.91
C ASP A 60 -13.68 11.04 -3.39
N ALA A 61 -14.40 10.10 -2.82
CA ALA A 61 -14.59 10.04 -1.37
C ALA A 61 -13.27 9.67 -0.67
N VAL A 62 -12.51 8.77 -1.24
CA VAL A 62 -11.18 8.40 -0.74
C VAL A 62 -10.22 9.58 -0.84
N GLU A 63 -10.22 10.28 -1.96
CA GLU A 63 -9.37 11.45 -2.16
C GLU A 63 -9.70 12.57 -1.17
N LEU A 64 -10.99 12.82 -0.94
CA LEU A 64 -11.44 13.79 0.04
C LEU A 64 -10.99 13.43 1.46
N PHE A 65 -11.18 12.18 1.84
CA PHE A 65 -10.73 11.65 3.14
C PHE A 65 -9.22 11.85 3.33
N LEU A 66 -8.44 11.46 2.34
CA LEU A 66 -6.98 11.60 2.38
C LEU A 66 -6.57 13.07 2.44
N GLY A 67 -7.20 13.92 1.64
CA GLY A 67 -6.91 15.35 1.60
C GLY A 67 -7.16 16.07 2.93
N GLU A 68 -8.14 15.63 3.69
CA GLU A 68 -8.46 16.20 5.00
C GLU A 68 -7.44 15.79 6.08
N ARG A 69 -6.80 14.64 5.94
CA ARG A 69 -5.93 14.05 6.96
C ARG A 69 -4.44 14.10 6.62
N THR A 70 -4.10 14.49 5.42
CA THR A 70 -2.70 14.55 4.99
C THR A 70 -2.27 15.97 4.71
N ARG A 71 -0.99 16.25 4.95
CA ARG A 71 -0.42 17.48 4.45
C ARG A 71 -0.19 17.31 2.95
N ARG A 72 -0.78 18.19 2.16
CA ARG A 72 -0.48 18.24 0.74
C ARG A 72 0.97 18.63 0.56
N SER A 73 1.66 17.92 -0.33
CA SER A 73 2.92 18.41 -0.86
C SER A 73 2.70 19.80 -1.46
N PRO A 74 3.65 20.75 -1.30
CA PRO A 74 3.54 22.04 -1.96
C PRO A 74 3.47 21.94 -3.49
N ASP A 75 3.81 20.80 -4.06
CA ASP A 75 3.59 20.52 -5.47
C ASP A 75 2.15 20.06 -5.70
N THR A 76 1.29 21.02 -6.07
CA THR A 76 -0.14 20.78 -6.28
C THR A 76 -0.44 19.99 -7.55
N SER A 77 0.54 19.72 -8.39
CA SER A 77 0.36 18.91 -9.60
C SER A 77 0.32 17.41 -9.29
N SER A 78 0.80 17.01 -8.13
CA SER A 78 0.88 15.62 -7.70
C SER A 78 -0.31 15.26 -6.82
N ARG A 79 -1.11 14.27 -7.25
CA ARG A 79 -2.19 13.69 -6.45
C ARG A 79 -1.63 12.59 -5.55
N SER A 80 -0.64 12.93 -4.74
CA SER A 80 0.02 12.02 -3.82
C SER A 80 -0.33 12.40 -2.38
N TYR A 81 -0.72 11.43 -1.58
CA TYR A 81 -1.19 11.65 -0.21
C TYR A 81 -0.34 10.84 0.76
N ARG A 82 -0.13 11.39 1.95
CA ARG A 82 0.63 10.75 3.03
C ARG A 82 -0.28 10.67 4.26
N LEU A 83 -0.55 9.46 4.72
CA LEU A 83 -1.42 9.23 5.87
C LEU A 83 -0.64 8.51 6.96
N THR A 84 -0.62 9.07 8.15
CA THR A 84 0.08 8.44 9.27
C THR A 84 -0.72 7.22 9.79
N ILE A 85 -0.05 6.12 10.01
CA ILE A 85 -0.65 4.91 10.58
C ILE A 85 -0.78 5.11 12.08
N ARG A 86 -1.92 5.64 12.50
CA ARG A 86 -2.26 5.84 13.90
C ARG A 86 -3.77 6.00 14.07
N GLY A 87 -4.24 5.75 15.29
CA GLY A 87 -5.65 5.91 15.62
C GLY A 87 -6.54 5.11 14.69
N ASP A 88 -7.59 5.74 14.19
CA ASP A 88 -8.58 5.13 13.30
C ASP A 88 -8.37 5.47 11.81
N ASN A 89 -7.24 6.05 11.45
CA ASN A 89 -6.98 6.48 10.07
C ASN A 89 -7.18 5.33 9.07
N LEU A 90 -6.56 4.19 9.32
CA LEU A 90 -6.66 3.06 8.39
C LEU A 90 -7.98 2.29 8.50
N PRO A 91 -8.53 2.05 9.69
CA PRO A 91 -9.88 1.48 9.77
C PRO A 91 -10.94 2.28 9.03
N MET A 92 -10.89 3.60 9.08
CA MET A 92 -11.81 4.45 8.32
C MET A 92 -11.56 4.37 6.83
N LEU A 93 -10.30 4.38 6.40
CA LEU A 93 -9.95 4.19 5.00
C LEU A 93 -10.44 2.83 4.50
N ALA A 94 -10.26 1.78 5.28
CA ALA A 94 -10.71 0.44 4.92
C ALA A 94 -12.21 0.39 4.68
N ARG A 95 -12.99 1.08 5.49
CA ARG A 95 -14.45 1.18 5.30
C ARG A 95 -14.82 1.90 4.01
N LEU A 96 -14.11 2.99 3.70
CA LEU A 96 -14.37 3.73 2.47
C LEU A 96 -14.09 2.89 1.22
N VAL A 97 -12.99 2.17 1.21
CA VAL A 97 -12.61 1.37 0.03
C VAL A 97 -13.39 0.07 -0.09
N GLU A 98 -14.08 -0.36 0.94
CA GLU A 98 -14.87 -1.60 0.93
C GLU A 98 -15.97 -1.58 -0.14
N GLU A 99 -16.63 -0.43 -0.32
CA GLU A 99 -17.68 -0.24 -1.30
C GLU A 99 -17.23 0.53 -2.54
N ALA A 100 -15.97 0.92 -2.57
CA ALA A 100 -15.41 1.72 -3.65
C ALA A 100 -14.94 0.82 -4.82
N PRO A 101 -14.72 1.42 -6.02
CA PRO A 101 -14.15 0.68 -7.14
C PRO A 101 -12.75 0.12 -6.80
N PRO A 102 -12.30 -0.92 -7.50
CA PRO A 102 -10.95 -1.46 -7.30
C PRO A 102 -9.82 -0.42 -7.43
N SER A 103 -10.04 0.61 -8.25
CA SER A 103 -9.08 1.70 -8.44
C SER A 103 -9.01 2.72 -7.29
N ALA A 104 -9.84 2.57 -6.27
CA ALA A 104 -9.96 3.58 -5.21
C ALA A 104 -8.64 3.89 -4.48
N LEU A 105 -7.78 2.90 -4.30
CA LEU A 105 -6.46 3.10 -3.69
C LEU A 105 -5.41 3.65 -4.65
N GLY A 106 -5.81 4.00 -5.85
CA GLY A 106 -4.92 4.62 -6.83
C GLY A 106 -4.06 3.64 -7.59
N ILE A 107 -3.00 4.17 -8.17
CA ILE A 107 -2.10 3.40 -9.02
C ILE A 107 -1.00 2.74 -8.19
N HIS A 108 -0.48 3.47 -7.21
CA HIS A 108 0.61 3.03 -6.36
C HIS A 108 0.30 3.30 -4.90
N LEU A 109 0.74 2.41 -4.04
CA LEU A 109 0.77 2.70 -2.61
C LEU A 109 2.02 2.07 -1.97
N GLY A 110 2.35 2.56 -0.79
CA GLY A 110 3.45 1.99 -0.04
C GLY A 110 3.43 2.42 1.41
N VAL A 111 4.31 1.83 2.20
CA VAL A 111 4.48 2.15 3.61
C VAL A 111 5.94 2.44 3.87
N ASP A 112 6.21 3.59 4.49
CA ASP A 112 7.55 4.01 4.90
C ASP A 112 7.60 4.15 6.42
N HIS A 113 8.74 3.77 7.00
CA HIS A 113 9.00 3.96 8.42
C HIS A 113 10.51 4.14 8.63
N ASP A 114 10.90 5.18 9.40
CA ASP A 114 12.29 5.49 9.66
C ASP A 114 13.15 5.54 8.38
N ARG A 115 12.63 6.24 7.36
CA ARG A 115 13.28 6.42 6.05
C ARG A 115 13.46 5.11 5.27
N ARG A 116 12.77 4.04 5.66
CA ARG A 116 12.83 2.75 4.98
C ARG A 116 11.48 2.41 4.39
N ARG A 117 11.51 1.86 3.18
CA ARG A 117 10.30 1.34 2.55
C ARG A 117 10.01 -0.05 3.11
N LEU A 118 8.84 -0.21 3.73
CA LEU A 118 8.41 -1.50 4.28
C LEU A 118 7.53 -2.28 3.31
N LEU A 119 6.79 -1.58 2.48
CA LEU A 119 5.84 -2.19 1.57
C LEU A 119 5.67 -1.32 0.34
N ALA A 120 5.48 -1.94 -0.83
CA ALA A 120 5.11 -1.23 -2.04
C ALA A 120 4.22 -2.10 -2.93
N ALA A 121 3.24 -1.47 -3.55
CA ALA A 121 2.33 -2.09 -4.50
C ALA A 121 2.13 -1.18 -5.70
N PHE A 122 2.08 -1.76 -6.88
CA PHE A 122 1.88 -1.04 -8.15
C PHE A 122 0.70 -1.63 -8.90
N ASP A 123 0.16 -0.85 -9.83
CA ASP A 123 -0.92 -1.25 -10.72
C ASP A 123 -2.18 -1.74 -9.97
N LEU A 124 -2.48 -1.11 -8.84
CA LEU A 124 -3.62 -1.47 -8.02
C LEU A 124 -4.97 -1.28 -8.73
N ASP A 125 -5.01 -0.39 -9.71
CA ASP A 125 -6.20 -0.11 -10.50
C ASP A 125 -6.59 -1.25 -11.45
N SER A 126 -5.71 -2.22 -11.63
CA SER A 126 -5.88 -3.29 -12.61
C SER A 126 -6.50 -4.57 -12.04
N GLY A 127 -6.85 -4.61 -10.78
CA GLY A 127 -7.49 -5.78 -10.14
C GLY A 127 -6.64 -6.38 -9.02
N PRO A 128 -6.71 -7.69 -8.77
CA PRO A 128 -6.04 -8.31 -7.62
C PRO A 128 -4.57 -7.91 -7.55
N ALA A 129 -4.20 -7.34 -6.42
CA ALA A 129 -2.87 -6.78 -6.25
C ALA A 129 -1.86 -7.83 -5.79
N GLU A 130 -0.66 -7.64 -6.27
CA GLU A 130 0.53 -8.30 -5.76
C GLU A 130 1.30 -7.24 -4.97
N VAL A 131 1.70 -7.58 -3.75
CA VAL A 131 2.35 -6.65 -2.84
C VAL A 131 3.73 -7.16 -2.50
N ASN A 132 4.72 -6.28 -2.53
CA ASN A 132 6.08 -6.60 -2.15
C ASN A 132 6.41 -5.98 -0.80
N VAL A 133 6.95 -6.80 0.09
CA VAL A 133 7.21 -6.44 1.47
C VAL A 133 8.69 -6.58 1.75
N SER A 134 9.23 -5.68 2.55
CA SER A 134 10.63 -5.73 2.96
C SER A 134 10.92 -6.97 3.82
N PRO A 135 12.04 -7.68 3.57
CA PRO A 135 12.45 -8.79 4.43
C PRO A 135 12.84 -8.35 5.85
N ARG A 136 12.98 -7.05 6.07
CA ARG A 136 13.24 -6.49 7.40
C ARG A 136 12.01 -6.42 8.30
N LEU A 137 10.83 -6.62 7.73
CA LEU A 137 9.61 -6.68 8.53
C LEU A 137 9.67 -7.90 9.46
N PRO A 138 9.34 -7.76 10.76
CA PRO A 138 9.36 -8.90 11.67
C PRO A 138 8.49 -10.05 11.16
N ALA A 139 8.92 -11.28 11.41
CA ALA A 139 8.21 -12.48 10.94
C ALA A 139 6.77 -12.51 11.42
N GLU A 140 6.51 -12.09 12.63
CA GLU A 140 5.15 -12.02 13.19
C GLU A 140 4.28 -11.02 12.44
N SER A 141 4.84 -9.85 12.11
CA SER A 141 4.13 -8.83 11.33
C SER A 141 3.80 -9.35 9.93
N LEU A 142 4.73 -10.05 9.30
CA LEU A 142 4.51 -10.65 8.00
C LEU A 142 3.41 -11.72 8.04
N ARG A 143 3.38 -12.53 9.08
CA ARG A 143 2.34 -13.53 9.28
C ARG A 143 0.96 -12.88 9.42
N ILE A 144 0.86 -11.85 10.24
CA ILE A 144 -0.37 -11.09 10.44
C ILE A 144 -0.84 -10.47 9.13
N PHE A 145 0.09 -9.86 8.39
CA PHE A 145 -0.22 -9.25 7.12
C PHE A 145 -0.81 -10.26 6.13
N ARG A 146 -0.14 -11.39 5.94
CA ARG A 146 -0.63 -12.45 5.03
C ARG A 146 -2.01 -12.94 5.42
N GLU A 147 -2.19 -13.21 6.69
CA GLU A 147 -3.46 -13.76 7.19
C GLU A 147 -4.63 -12.83 6.89
N ILE A 148 -4.46 -11.53 7.09
CA ILE A 148 -5.52 -10.55 6.87
C ILE A 148 -5.70 -10.23 5.38
N ALA A 149 -4.60 -10.01 4.66
CA ALA A 149 -4.64 -9.56 3.28
C ALA A 149 -5.19 -10.63 2.32
N THR A 150 -4.90 -11.90 2.60
CA THR A 150 -5.24 -13.02 1.71
C THR A 150 -6.37 -13.89 2.24
N ARG A 151 -7.01 -13.48 3.30
CA ARG A 151 -8.10 -14.24 3.90
C ARG A 151 -9.35 -14.14 3.02
N SER A 152 -9.74 -15.27 2.48
CA SER A 152 -10.98 -15.38 1.72
C SER A 152 -12.17 -15.69 2.62
#